data_be0dfec83a0b39c404182fdf2310566f
#
_entry.id   be0dfec83a0b39c404182fdf2310566f
#
_cell.length_a   1.000
_cell.length_b   1.000
_cell.length_c   1.000
_cell.angle_alpha   90.00
_cell.angle_beta   90.00
_cell.angle_gamma   90.00
#
_symmetry.space_group_name_H-M   'P 1'
#
loop_
_entity.id
_entity.type
_entity.pdbx_description
1 polymer ?
#
loop_
_entity_poly.entity_id
_entity_poly.type
_entity_poly.pdbx_seq_one_letter_code
_entity_poly.pdbx_strand_id
1 'polypeptide(L)'
;MPGVALHAFALDNIINSREVDGRFYGLSAIILLLIILGFIIYTSIYDKKIIAKYLIVGIAVLVVSFFLISFFYWKIALSFYFIPLTALIITDISLYFIQGKEELKGALDETTALRNLLYSKENELNNLQKEIKESGKVSSQLLEKINSLQSDIKKLKGSEDDRSQAEIKVSVKVDNFYDIVYSSSSIAQVVELIKKTAPTDTTILITGESGTGKELVANAIHLLSKRKDKNFISVNCAALSDSLLESELFGYVRGSFTGASTDKLGRFELADGGTIFLDEIGETSENFQVKMLRVLQSGEIEKVGSTKTHTVDVRVVAATNKNLSELVKVKIFREDLFYRLNVINIELPPLRERKEDINALAKNFMQSESSDLQISKAALQALNDYSWKGNVRELESVIKRAVIFATSEKRNMIQLTDLPKEIVTGTSYSFEDLVLESLRGKKFSHSSIVETAKELGNVNRTMISENLRGLVLKTLVESEFNIEQAINNISGTEDGDTNERVRSKIQTFLSNIENDLRKTAEKNFYIIKKQFSSKYKNLPVKFHSYLDEVIKWEIQR
;
A
#
# COMPACT_ATOMS: atom_id res chain seq x y z
N MET A 1 11.44 27.44 28.64
CA MET A 1 10.61 28.64 28.77
C MET A 1 10.95 29.66 27.67
N PRO A 2 10.58 29.44 26.40
CA PRO A 2 10.90 30.41 25.32
C PRO A 2 10.07 31.70 25.34
N GLY A 3 8.85 31.66 25.90
CA GLY A 3 7.98 32.83 25.89
C GLY A 3 8.44 34.03 26.76
N VAL A 4 9.09 33.75 27.89
CA VAL A 4 9.56 34.80 28.80
C VAL A 4 10.73 35.59 28.19
N ALA A 5 11.60 34.93 27.45
CA ALA A 5 12.72 35.58 26.75
C ALA A 5 12.25 36.51 25.63
N LEU A 6 11.15 36.18 24.94
CA LEU A 6 10.55 37.00 23.87
C LEU A 6 9.93 38.27 24.44
N HIS A 7 9.23 38.18 25.58
CA HIS A 7 8.66 39.36 26.27
C HIS A 7 9.73 40.28 26.87
N ALA A 8 10.82 39.71 27.41
CA ALA A 8 11.95 40.47 27.91
C ALA A 8 12.65 41.24 26.78
N PHE A 9 12.84 40.62 25.61
CA PHE A 9 13.43 41.28 24.44
C PHE A 9 12.54 42.38 23.85
N ALA A 10 11.22 42.16 23.83
CA ALA A 10 10.25 43.16 23.40
C ALA A 10 10.21 44.38 24.36
N LEU A 11 10.29 44.13 25.68
CA LEU A 11 10.33 45.20 26.71
C LEU A 11 11.63 46.00 26.63
N ASP A 12 12.77 45.36 26.41
CA ASP A 12 14.09 46.01 26.27
C ASP A 12 14.13 46.94 25.06
N ASN A 13 13.54 46.52 23.92
CA ASN A 13 13.43 47.38 22.73
C ASN A 13 12.49 48.59 22.92
N ILE A 14 11.41 48.45 23.72
CA ILE A 14 10.48 49.52 24.01
C ILE A 14 11.14 50.54 24.97
N ILE A 15 11.85 50.07 26.00
CA ILE A 15 12.49 50.91 27.02
C ILE A 15 13.69 51.69 26.43
N ASN A 16 14.45 51.06 25.52
CA ASN A 16 15.68 51.68 25.00
C ASN A 16 15.49 52.46 23.69
N SER A 17 14.27 52.67 23.21
CA SER A 17 13.93 53.48 22.02
C SER A 17 14.85 53.19 20.81
N ARG A 18 15.28 51.96 20.61
CA ARG A 18 16.12 51.59 19.48
C ARG A 18 15.29 51.60 18.18
N GLU A 19 15.49 52.61 17.37
CA GLU A 19 14.95 52.69 16.02
C GLU A 19 15.51 51.51 15.17
N VAL A 20 14.62 50.72 14.62
CA VAL A 20 15.00 49.66 13.68
C VAL A 20 15.32 50.30 12.35
N ASP A 21 16.56 50.16 11.90
CA ASP A 21 17.10 50.74 10.67
C ASP A 21 16.18 50.37 9.46
N GLY A 22 15.56 51.40 8.85
CA GLY A 22 14.59 51.27 7.75
C GLY A 22 15.13 50.58 6.49
N ARG A 23 16.44 50.34 6.41
CA ARG A 23 17.09 49.62 5.29
C ARG A 23 16.66 48.16 5.18
N PHE A 24 16.26 47.53 6.27
CA PHE A 24 15.78 46.15 6.25
C PHE A 24 14.37 45.98 5.62
N TYR A 25 13.53 47.02 5.65
CA TYR A 25 12.21 46.95 5.03
C TYR A 25 12.25 46.98 3.51
N GLY A 26 13.21 47.68 2.89
CA GLY A 26 13.41 47.73 1.46
C GLY A 26 13.86 46.37 0.91
N LEU A 27 14.78 45.71 1.61
CA LEU A 27 15.30 44.38 1.18
C LEU A 27 14.24 43.27 1.28
N SER A 28 13.43 43.28 2.34
CA SER A 28 12.36 42.29 2.50
C SER A 28 11.23 42.46 1.49
N ALA A 29 10.89 43.71 1.13
CA ALA A 29 9.93 43.99 0.08
C ALA A 29 10.41 43.53 -1.30
N ILE A 30 11.70 43.71 -1.61
CA ILE A 30 12.32 43.27 -2.87
C ILE A 30 12.31 41.72 -2.95
N ILE A 31 12.66 41.01 -1.87
CA ILE A 31 12.65 39.55 -1.84
C ILE A 31 11.21 39.01 -2.02
N LEU A 32 10.21 39.61 -1.38
CA LEU A 32 8.81 39.24 -1.55
C LEU A 32 8.35 39.44 -3.02
N LEU A 33 8.75 40.55 -3.64
CA LEU A 33 8.45 40.88 -5.02
C LEU A 33 9.09 39.87 -5.99
N LEU A 34 10.31 39.43 -5.73
CA LEU A 34 11.00 38.41 -6.50
C LEU A 34 10.34 37.01 -6.38
N ILE A 35 9.85 36.65 -5.19
CA ILE A 35 9.12 35.41 -4.96
C ILE A 35 7.79 35.44 -5.73
N ILE A 36 7.05 36.55 -5.69
CA ILE A 36 5.80 36.73 -6.42
C ILE A 36 6.05 36.68 -7.93
N LEU A 37 7.10 37.34 -8.42
CA LEU A 37 7.47 37.34 -9.84
C LEU A 37 7.87 35.93 -10.32
N GLY A 38 8.67 35.21 -9.54
CA GLY A 38 9.04 33.82 -9.80
C GLY A 38 7.82 32.89 -9.85
N PHE A 39 6.85 33.10 -8.98
CA PHE A 39 5.60 32.36 -8.97
C PHE A 39 4.71 32.68 -10.19
N ILE A 40 4.62 33.94 -10.59
CA ILE A 40 3.88 34.36 -11.80
C ILE A 40 4.51 33.73 -13.06
N ILE A 41 5.84 33.69 -13.15
CA ILE A 41 6.57 33.07 -14.25
C ILE A 41 6.32 31.55 -14.27
N TYR A 42 6.38 30.88 -13.11
CA TYR A 42 6.11 29.45 -12.97
C TYR A 42 4.69 29.08 -13.41
N THR A 43 3.67 29.83 -12.96
CA THR A 43 2.27 29.58 -13.33
C THR A 43 1.96 29.94 -14.78
N SER A 44 2.67 30.91 -15.37
CA SER A 44 2.52 31.30 -16.78
C SER A 44 2.94 30.21 -17.76
N ILE A 45 3.78 29.27 -17.33
CA ILE A 45 4.24 28.14 -18.14
C ILE A 45 3.21 27.00 -18.17
N TYR A 46 2.35 26.87 -17.12
CA TYR A 46 1.52 25.69 -16.93
C TYR A 46 0.03 25.80 -17.30
N ASP A 47 -0.66 26.95 -17.16
CA ASP A 47 -2.01 27.15 -17.76
C ASP A 47 -2.59 28.57 -17.59
N LYS A 48 -3.20 29.14 -18.67
CA LYS A 48 -3.68 30.55 -18.69
C LYS A 48 -4.94 30.83 -17.87
N LYS A 49 -5.78 29.85 -17.58
CA LYS A 49 -7.05 30.05 -16.82
C LYS A 49 -6.87 30.01 -15.30
N ILE A 50 -5.83 29.39 -14.82
CA ILE A 50 -5.50 29.25 -13.40
C ILE A 50 -4.88 30.55 -12.87
N ILE A 51 -4.14 31.28 -13.71
CA ILE A 51 -3.39 32.51 -13.37
C ILE A 51 -4.27 33.58 -12.71
N ALA A 52 -5.48 33.82 -13.22
CA ALA A 52 -6.36 34.86 -12.71
C ALA A 52 -6.83 34.59 -11.27
N LYS A 53 -7.10 33.34 -10.91
CA LYS A 53 -7.52 32.93 -9.54
C LYS A 53 -6.37 33.05 -8.53
N TYR A 54 -5.16 32.65 -8.92
CA TYR A 54 -3.97 32.80 -8.05
C TYR A 54 -3.57 34.27 -7.84
N LEU A 55 -3.74 35.12 -8.84
CA LEU A 55 -3.47 36.53 -8.72
C LEU A 55 -4.40 37.21 -7.70
N ILE A 56 -5.68 36.83 -7.70
CA ILE A 56 -6.67 37.33 -6.73
C ILE A 56 -6.35 36.86 -5.31
N VAL A 57 -6.00 35.60 -5.13
CA VAL A 57 -5.64 35.04 -3.82
C VAL A 57 -4.33 35.65 -3.30
N GLY A 58 -3.33 35.82 -4.17
CA GLY A 58 -2.05 36.46 -3.83
C GLY A 58 -2.25 37.93 -3.38
N ILE A 59 -3.08 38.69 -4.08
CA ILE A 59 -3.42 40.08 -3.73
C ILE A 59 -4.19 40.11 -2.39
N ALA A 60 -5.15 39.21 -2.18
CA ALA A 60 -5.90 39.13 -0.92
C ALA A 60 -4.99 38.82 0.29
N VAL A 61 -4.03 37.90 0.15
CA VAL A 61 -3.04 37.58 1.18
C VAL A 61 -2.12 38.77 1.46
N LEU A 62 -1.70 39.52 0.43
CA LEU A 62 -0.90 40.74 0.60
C LEU A 62 -1.67 41.85 1.33
N VAL A 63 -2.94 42.05 1.00
CA VAL A 63 -3.79 43.05 1.63
C VAL A 63 -4.04 42.69 3.11
N VAL A 64 -4.35 41.42 3.40
CA VAL A 64 -4.55 40.97 4.79
C VAL A 64 -3.25 41.04 5.59
N SER A 65 -2.11 40.71 5.03
CA SER A 65 -0.79 40.83 5.67
C SER A 65 -0.45 42.28 5.95
N PHE A 66 -0.71 43.19 5.01
CA PHE A 66 -0.50 44.63 5.19
C PHE A 66 -1.40 45.21 6.29
N PHE A 67 -2.68 44.77 6.36
CA PHE A 67 -3.63 45.19 7.41
C PHE A 67 -3.21 44.68 8.80
N LEU A 68 -2.77 43.43 8.91
CA LEU A 68 -2.30 42.85 10.16
C LEU A 68 -1.05 43.58 10.69
N ILE A 69 -0.15 43.98 9.82
CA ILE A 69 1.06 44.74 10.20
C ILE A 69 0.71 46.13 10.63
N SER A 70 -0.17 46.83 9.90
CA SER A 70 -0.58 48.22 10.18
C SER A 70 -1.36 48.34 11.49
N PHE A 71 -2.14 47.29 11.86
CA PHE A 71 -3.02 47.30 13.02
C PHE A 71 -2.33 46.85 14.33
N PHE A 72 -1.36 45.90 14.23
CA PHE A 72 -0.79 45.28 15.43
C PHE A 72 0.62 45.73 15.81
N TYR A 73 1.30 46.55 15.02
CA TYR A 73 2.69 47.01 15.32
C TYR A 73 3.65 45.87 15.72
N TRP A 74 3.44 44.63 15.22
CA TRP A 74 4.21 43.47 15.65
C TRP A 74 5.44 43.24 14.77
N LYS A 75 6.62 43.50 15.34
CA LYS A 75 7.95 43.23 14.76
C LYS A 75 8.31 41.76 14.84
N ILE A 76 7.68 40.85 14.04
CA ILE A 76 8.12 39.46 13.94
C ILE A 76 8.52 39.20 12.50
N ALA A 77 9.82 39.34 12.18
CA ALA A 77 10.36 39.24 10.83
C ALA A 77 10.26 37.85 10.21
N LEU A 78 10.23 36.75 10.97
CA LEU A 78 10.17 35.38 10.46
C LEU A 78 8.77 34.90 10.07
N SER A 79 7.74 35.24 10.82
CA SER A 79 6.36 34.84 10.50
C SER A 79 5.85 35.41 9.18
N PHE A 80 6.44 36.50 8.72
CA PHE A 80 6.14 37.17 7.47
C PHE A 80 6.42 36.31 6.22
N TYR A 81 7.40 35.42 6.29
CA TYR A 81 7.79 34.56 5.17
C TYR A 81 7.08 33.20 5.21
N PHE A 82 6.73 32.72 6.41
CA PHE A 82 6.10 31.43 6.57
C PHE A 82 4.59 31.42 6.28
N ILE A 83 3.87 32.50 6.61
CA ILE A 83 2.41 32.58 6.39
C ILE A 83 2.04 32.59 4.90
N PRO A 84 2.67 33.39 4.02
CA PRO A 84 2.39 33.32 2.58
C PRO A 84 2.80 32.00 1.95
N LEU A 85 3.92 31.40 2.39
CA LEU A 85 4.41 30.14 1.86
C LEU A 85 3.48 28.96 2.22
N THR A 86 3.00 28.91 3.46
CA THR A 86 2.03 27.90 3.90
C THR A 86 0.67 28.08 3.23
N ALA A 87 0.22 29.31 3.03
CA ALA A 87 -1.01 29.60 2.29
C ALA A 87 -0.92 29.16 0.82
N LEU A 88 0.23 29.35 0.16
CA LEU A 88 0.50 28.89 -1.20
C LEU A 88 0.48 27.35 -1.30
N ILE A 89 1.12 26.67 -0.37
CA ILE A 89 1.13 25.19 -0.34
C ILE A 89 -0.29 24.64 -0.12
N ILE A 90 -1.07 25.24 0.78
CA ILE A 90 -2.44 24.82 1.05
C ILE A 90 -3.36 25.06 -0.17
N THR A 91 -3.18 26.18 -0.88
CA THR A 91 -3.95 26.46 -2.09
C THR A 91 -3.59 25.52 -3.22
N ASP A 92 -2.32 25.17 -3.40
CA ASP A 92 -1.86 24.24 -4.44
C ASP A 92 -2.41 22.82 -4.20
N ILE A 93 -2.34 22.34 -2.96
CA ILE A 93 -2.95 21.05 -2.54
C ILE A 93 -4.47 21.08 -2.77
N SER A 94 -5.16 22.16 -2.40
CA SER A 94 -6.61 22.28 -2.55
C SER A 94 -7.04 22.28 -4.01
N LEU A 95 -6.27 22.92 -4.90
CA LEU A 95 -6.55 22.96 -6.33
C LEU A 95 -6.28 21.62 -7.01
N TYR A 96 -5.22 20.94 -6.63
CA TYR A 96 -4.97 19.55 -7.08
C TYR A 96 -6.14 18.63 -6.71
N PHE A 97 -6.68 18.78 -5.50
CA PHE A 97 -7.88 18.02 -5.07
C PHE A 97 -9.14 18.39 -5.85
N ILE A 98 -9.33 19.68 -6.18
CA ILE A 98 -10.50 20.14 -6.94
C ILE A 98 -10.43 19.66 -8.40
N GLN A 99 -9.27 19.74 -9.03
CA GLN A 99 -9.06 19.24 -10.40
C GLN A 99 -9.28 17.73 -10.50
N GLY A 100 -8.71 16.95 -9.58
CA GLY A 100 -8.94 15.50 -9.52
C GLY A 100 -10.41 15.14 -9.28
N LYS A 101 -11.15 15.96 -8.54
CA LYS A 101 -12.60 15.75 -8.33
C LYS A 101 -13.44 16.12 -9.56
N GLU A 102 -13.06 17.13 -10.33
CA GLU A 102 -13.73 17.49 -11.59
C GLU A 102 -13.48 16.45 -12.70
N GLU A 103 -12.26 15.94 -12.83
CA GLU A 103 -11.94 14.85 -13.77
C GLU A 103 -12.68 13.55 -13.40
N LEU A 104 -12.72 13.20 -12.11
CA LEU A 104 -13.44 12.03 -11.62
C LEU A 104 -14.96 12.18 -11.87
N LYS A 105 -15.51 13.36 -11.67
CA LYS A 105 -16.92 13.64 -11.91
C LYS A 105 -17.25 13.56 -13.40
N GLY A 106 -16.41 14.09 -14.28
CA GLY A 106 -16.56 13.98 -15.74
C GLY A 106 -16.56 12.52 -16.22
N ALA A 107 -15.64 11.70 -15.71
CA ALA A 107 -15.59 10.27 -16.01
C ALA A 107 -16.82 9.51 -15.49
N LEU A 108 -17.32 9.87 -14.29
CA LEU A 108 -18.51 9.26 -13.70
C LEU A 108 -19.80 9.61 -14.48
N ASP A 109 -19.91 10.85 -14.94
CA ASP A 109 -21.04 11.32 -15.75
C ASP A 109 -21.06 10.64 -17.14
N GLU A 110 -19.89 10.40 -17.73
CA GLU A 110 -19.75 9.68 -19.01
C GLU A 110 -20.12 8.19 -18.89
N THR A 111 -19.69 7.53 -17.81
CA THR A 111 -20.05 6.12 -17.54
C THR A 111 -21.52 5.94 -17.22
N THR A 112 -22.14 6.89 -16.50
CA THR A 112 -23.58 6.86 -16.22
C THR A 112 -24.39 7.11 -17.50
N ALA A 113 -23.95 8.00 -18.40
CA ALA A 113 -24.59 8.23 -19.69
C ALA A 113 -24.53 6.98 -20.58
N LEU A 114 -23.39 6.29 -20.63
CA LEU A 114 -23.21 5.05 -21.38
C LEU A 114 -24.11 3.92 -20.86
N ARG A 115 -24.19 3.74 -19.53
CA ARG A 115 -25.08 2.78 -18.89
C ARG A 115 -26.55 3.05 -19.17
N ASN A 116 -26.97 4.30 -19.12
CA ASN A 116 -28.35 4.68 -19.44
C ASN A 116 -28.68 4.39 -20.90
N LEU A 117 -27.73 4.63 -21.82
CA LEU A 117 -27.89 4.30 -23.24
C LEU A 117 -27.98 2.78 -23.45
N LEU A 118 -27.14 2.00 -22.79
CA LEU A 118 -27.19 0.53 -22.84
C LEU A 118 -28.54 0.00 -22.35
N TYR A 119 -28.98 0.48 -21.18
CA TYR A 119 -30.24 0.10 -20.58
C TYR A 119 -31.44 0.45 -21.47
N SER A 120 -31.43 1.61 -22.12
CA SER A 120 -32.48 2.02 -23.07
C SER A 120 -32.53 1.11 -24.29
N LYS A 121 -31.38 0.73 -24.86
CA LYS A 121 -31.25 -0.19 -25.99
C LYS A 121 -31.67 -1.61 -25.66
N GLU A 122 -31.32 -2.11 -24.46
CA GLU A 122 -31.76 -3.43 -23.97
C GLU A 122 -33.28 -3.48 -23.76
N ASN A 123 -33.88 -2.43 -23.23
CA ASN A 123 -35.34 -2.34 -23.09
C ASN A 123 -36.07 -2.29 -24.47
N GLU A 124 -35.51 -1.58 -25.44
CA GLU A 124 -36.04 -1.56 -26.80
C GLU A 124 -35.99 -2.95 -27.45
N LEU A 125 -34.87 -3.68 -27.26
CA LEU A 125 -34.74 -5.05 -27.73
C LEU A 125 -35.76 -5.99 -27.09
N ASN A 126 -35.91 -5.92 -25.76
CA ASN A 126 -36.86 -6.73 -25.01
C ASN A 126 -38.31 -6.47 -25.43
N ASN A 127 -38.69 -5.20 -25.69
CA ASN A 127 -40.02 -4.84 -26.16
C ASN A 127 -40.29 -5.41 -27.56
N LEU A 128 -39.32 -5.32 -28.47
CA LEU A 128 -39.47 -5.89 -29.83
C LEU A 128 -39.56 -7.43 -29.79
N GLN A 129 -38.80 -8.09 -28.92
CA GLN A 129 -38.90 -9.55 -28.72
C GLN A 129 -40.25 -9.97 -28.13
N LYS A 130 -40.83 -9.15 -27.26
CA LYS A 130 -42.16 -9.37 -26.69
C LYS A 130 -43.23 -9.20 -27.73
N GLU A 131 -43.15 -8.17 -28.59
CA GLU A 131 -44.04 -7.91 -29.69
C GLU A 131 -44.09 -9.05 -30.73
N ILE A 132 -42.91 -9.65 -31.03
CA ILE A 132 -42.82 -10.85 -31.89
C ILE A 132 -43.53 -12.05 -31.23
N LYS A 133 -43.37 -12.20 -29.92
CA LYS A 133 -43.95 -13.32 -29.18
C LYS A 133 -45.46 -13.24 -29.07
N GLU A 134 -46.02 -12.03 -29.03
CA GLU A 134 -47.46 -11.76 -28.93
C GLU A 134 -48.16 -11.74 -30.29
N SER A 135 -47.51 -11.23 -31.33
CA SER A 135 -48.11 -11.08 -32.65
C SER A 135 -47.98 -12.31 -33.58
N GLY A 136 -47.06 -13.23 -33.30
CA GLY A 136 -46.84 -14.46 -34.08
C GLY A 136 -46.35 -14.23 -35.51
N LYS A 137 -46.19 -12.97 -35.98
CA LYS A 137 -45.74 -12.61 -37.31
C LYS A 137 -44.39 -11.94 -37.27
N VAL A 138 -43.39 -12.59 -37.84
CA VAL A 138 -42.02 -12.04 -37.97
C VAL A 138 -41.92 -11.32 -39.32
N SER A 139 -41.86 -9.99 -39.31
CA SER A 139 -41.56 -9.18 -40.50
C SER A 139 -40.03 -9.11 -40.70
N SER A 140 -39.57 -9.14 -41.97
CA SER A 140 -38.16 -8.96 -42.30
C SER A 140 -37.55 -7.66 -41.74
N GLN A 141 -38.33 -6.59 -41.67
CA GLN A 141 -37.93 -5.31 -41.10
C GLN A 141 -37.71 -5.36 -39.57
N LEU A 142 -38.50 -6.16 -38.87
CA LEU A 142 -38.34 -6.38 -37.41
C LEU A 142 -37.07 -7.19 -37.08
N LEU A 143 -36.76 -8.20 -37.91
CA LEU A 143 -35.53 -8.98 -37.79
C LEU A 143 -34.27 -8.13 -38.01
N GLU A 144 -34.32 -7.25 -39.03
CA GLU A 144 -33.22 -6.35 -39.34
C GLU A 144 -32.98 -5.32 -38.20
N LYS A 145 -34.06 -4.82 -37.60
CA LYS A 145 -33.98 -3.91 -36.45
C LYS A 145 -33.44 -4.60 -35.17
N ILE A 146 -33.82 -5.86 -34.95
CA ILE A 146 -33.27 -6.66 -33.83
C ILE A 146 -31.78 -6.93 -34.04
N ASN A 147 -31.35 -7.30 -35.23
CA ASN A 147 -29.96 -7.56 -35.54
C ASN A 147 -29.10 -6.29 -35.40
N SER A 148 -29.63 -5.13 -35.86
CA SER A 148 -28.93 -3.86 -35.68
C SER A 148 -28.80 -3.46 -34.20
N LEU A 149 -29.87 -3.60 -33.40
CA LEU A 149 -29.84 -3.35 -31.95
C LEU A 149 -28.88 -4.31 -31.20
N GLN A 150 -28.87 -5.59 -31.58
CA GLN A 150 -27.92 -6.55 -31.00
C GLN A 150 -26.47 -6.20 -31.33
N SER A 151 -26.18 -5.74 -32.56
CA SER A 151 -24.87 -5.25 -32.97
C SER A 151 -24.47 -3.99 -32.17
N ASP A 152 -25.39 -3.05 -31.98
CA ASP A 152 -25.15 -1.83 -31.20
C ASP A 152 -24.90 -2.14 -29.73
N ILE A 153 -25.69 -3.02 -29.12
CA ILE A 153 -25.51 -3.47 -27.74
C ILE A 153 -24.15 -4.19 -27.58
N LYS A 154 -23.78 -5.01 -28.57
CA LYS A 154 -22.47 -5.69 -28.55
C LYS A 154 -21.30 -4.71 -28.67
N LYS A 155 -21.42 -3.66 -29.48
CA LYS A 155 -20.41 -2.59 -29.58
C LYS A 155 -20.33 -1.78 -28.29
N LEU A 156 -21.46 -1.43 -27.69
CA LEU A 156 -21.51 -0.69 -26.42
C LEU A 156 -20.98 -1.53 -25.26
N LYS A 157 -21.32 -2.82 -25.18
CA LYS A 157 -20.74 -3.76 -24.18
C LYS A 157 -19.25 -3.96 -24.38
N GLY A 158 -18.76 -4.09 -25.62
CA GLY A 158 -17.34 -4.14 -25.92
C GLY A 158 -16.60 -2.88 -25.49
N SER A 159 -17.21 -1.71 -25.65
CA SER A 159 -16.63 -0.45 -25.17
C SER A 159 -16.75 -0.28 -23.65
N GLU A 160 -17.74 -0.88 -23.00
CA GLU A 160 -17.87 -0.90 -21.53
C GLU A 160 -16.92 -1.94 -20.90
N ASP A 161 -16.75 -3.10 -21.53
CA ASP A 161 -15.76 -4.12 -21.15
C ASP A 161 -14.33 -3.63 -21.39
N ASP A 162 -14.06 -2.92 -22.49
CA ASP A 162 -12.76 -2.27 -22.74
C ASP A 162 -12.51 -1.09 -21.78
N ARG A 163 -13.54 -0.34 -21.39
CA ARG A 163 -13.43 0.74 -20.39
C ARG A 163 -13.45 0.24 -18.96
N SER A 164 -14.25 -0.75 -18.61
CA SER A 164 -14.18 -1.40 -17.29
C SER A 164 -12.91 -2.23 -17.13
N GLN A 165 -12.33 -2.76 -18.23
CA GLN A 165 -10.96 -3.26 -18.25
C GLN A 165 -9.92 -2.14 -18.31
N ALA A 166 -10.23 -0.93 -18.78
CA ALA A 166 -9.36 0.24 -18.73
C ALA A 166 -9.44 0.99 -17.39
N GLU A 167 -10.57 0.95 -16.69
CA GLU A 167 -10.69 1.45 -15.31
C GLU A 167 -10.12 0.47 -14.28
N ILE A 168 -10.07 -0.84 -14.60
CA ILE A 168 -9.31 -1.86 -13.85
C ILE A 168 -7.88 -1.98 -14.41
N LYS A 169 -7.62 -1.52 -15.61
CA LYS A 169 -6.35 -1.14 -16.20
C LYS A 169 -6.13 0.40 -16.04
N VAL A 170 -6.12 0.91 -14.86
CA VAL A 170 -4.90 1.57 -14.43
C VAL A 170 -3.89 0.46 -14.61
N SER A 171 -3.24 0.42 -15.74
CA SER A 171 -2.05 -0.38 -15.95
C SER A 171 -1.07 0.21 -14.94
N VAL A 172 -1.10 -0.35 -13.73
CA VAL A 172 -0.01 -0.22 -12.81
C VAL A 172 1.12 -0.75 -13.66
N LYS A 173 1.92 0.17 -14.21
CA LYS A 173 3.02 -0.15 -15.07
C LYS A 173 3.97 -0.94 -14.21
N VAL A 174 3.87 -2.26 -14.30
CA VAL A 174 4.74 -3.17 -13.58
C VAL A 174 6.06 -3.11 -14.33
N ASP A 175 7.02 -2.44 -13.76
CA ASP A 175 8.37 -2.40 -14.29
C ASP A 175 9.17 -3.56 -13.65
N ASN A 176 9.97 -4.24 -14.45
CA ASN A 176 10.96 -5.22 -13.98
C ASN A 176 12.35 -4.70 -14.37
N PHE A 177 13.18 -4.49 -13.36
CA PHE A 177 14.53 -4.00 -13.54
C PHE A 177 15.52 -4.93 -12.83
N TYR A 178 16.14 -5.85 -13.57
CA TYR A 178 17.05 -6.85 -13.02
C TYR A 178 16.44 -7.60 -11.81
N ASP A 179 15.25 -8.18 -12.02
CA ASP A 179 14.43 -8.88 -11.01
C ASP A 179 13.84 -8.01 -9.89
N ILE A 180 14.06 -6.71 -9.92
CA ILE A 180 13.35 -5.76 -9.07
C ILE A 180 12.00 -5.43 -9.72
N VAL A 181 10.94 -6.07 -9.21
CA VAL A 181 9.56 -5.84 -9.66
C VAL A 181 8.93 -4.73 -8.81
N TYR A 182 8.41 -3.70 -9.46
CA TYR A 182 7.84 -2.56 -8.77
C TYR A 182 6.77 -1.83 -9.60
N SER A 183 6.00 -1.02 -8.92
CA SER A 183 4.99 -0.12 -9.45
C SER A 183 5.03 1.23 -8.74
N SER A 184 5.66 1.28 -7.56
CA SER A 184 5.73 2.47 -6.73
C SER A 184 6.75 3.47 -7.27
N SER A 185 6.46 4.75 -7.04
CA SER A 185 7.38 5.85 -7.36
C SER A 185 8.65 5.82 -6.50
N SER A 186 8.55 5.30 -5.27
CA SER A 186 9.68 5.19 -4.35
C SER A 186 10.76 4.24 -4.88
N ILE A 187 10.38 3.06 -5.38
CA ILE A 187 11.33 2.14 -6.01
C ILE A 187 11.79 2.65 -7.38
N ALA A 188 10.95 3.35 -8.14
CA ALA A 188 11.39 4.02 -9.37
C ALA A 188 12.54 4.99 -9.11
N GLN A 189 12.50 5.77 -8.03
CA GLN A 189 13.60 6.65 -7.60
C GLN A 189 14.87 5.87 -7.23
N VAL A 190 14.72 4.75 -6.52
CA VAL A 190 15.83 3.84 -6.22
C VAL A 190 16.49 3.34 -7.51
N VAL A 191 15.69 2.89 -8.49
CA VAL A 191 16.18 2.41 -9.79
C VAL A 191 16.93 3.52 -10.54
N GLU A 192 16.43 4.74 -10.53
CA GLU A 192 17.13 5.87 -11.15
C GLU A 192 18.46 6.19 -10.43
N LEU A 193 18.52 6.06 -9.11
CA LEU A 193 19.76 6.22 -8.35
C LEU A 193 20.74 5.09 -8.67
N ILE A 194 20.29 3.84 -8.79
CA ILE A 194 21.10 2.70 -9.24
C ILE A 194 21.71 2.99 -10.62
N LYS A 195 20.91 3.40 -11.60
CA LYS A 195 21.39 3.72 -12.96
C LYS A 195 22.48 4.78 -12.97
N LYS A 196 22.38 5.81 -12.11
CA LYS A 196 23.37 6.90 -12.00
C LYS A 196 24.66 6.46 -11.32
N THR A 197 24.57 5.57 -10.33
CA THR A 197 25.70 5.22 -9.45
C THR A 197 26.41 3.94 -9.87
N ALA A 198 25.72 3.02 -10.53
CA ALA A 198 26.30 1.75 -10.99
C ALA A 198 27.54 1.89 -11.87
N PRO A 199 27.62 2.86 -12.83
CA PRO A 199 28.81 3.02 -13.67
C PRO A 199 30.06 3.55 -12.95
N THR A 200 29.92 3.99 -11.69
CA THR A 200 31.05 4.49 -10.88
C THR A 200 31.67 3.35 -10.07
N ASP A 201 32.91 3.51 -9.64
CA ASP A 201 33.58 2.56 -8.71
C ASP A 201 33.37 2.95 -7.24
N THR A 202 32.48 3.91 -6.96
CA THR A 202 32.20 4.43 -5.63
C THR A 202 31.55 3.33 -4.75
N THR A 203 31.90 3.33 -3.47
CA THR A 203 31.27 2.49 -2.45
C THR A 203 29.80 2.87 -2.28
N ILE A 204 28.94 1.88 -2.21
CA ILE A 204 27.49 2.07 -2.03
C ILE A 204 27.04 1.36 -0.78
N LEU A 205 26.32 2.07 0.09
CA LEU A 205 25.62 1.53 1.23
C LEU A 205 24.15 1.38 0.93
N ILE A 206 23.59 0.18 1.08
CA ILE A 206 22.18 -0.10 0.91
C ILE A 206 21.55 -0.27 2.29
N THR A 207 20.60 0.59 2.64
CA THR A 207 19.89 0.54 3.92
C THR A 207 18.44 0.13 3.74
N GLY A 208 17.88 -0.59 4.70
CA GLY A 208 16.47 -1.00 4.68
C GLY A 208 16.24 -2.25 5.52
N GLU A 209 14.98 -2.46 5.89
CA GLU A 209 14.58 -3.60 6.71
C GLU A 209 14.93 -4.95 6.06
N SER A 210 14.97 -6.01 6.87
CA SER A 210 15.18 -7.36 6.35
C SER A 210 14.05 -7.73 5.35
N GLY A 211 14.43 -8.38 4.24
CA GLY A 211 13.47 -8.81 3.21
C GLY A 211 12.98 -7.72 2.26
N THR A 212 13.55 -6.52 2.24
CA THR A 212 13.17 -5.43 1.33
C THR A 212 13.72 -5.58 -0.09
N GLY A 213 14.73 -6.47 -0.31
CA GLY A 213 15.35 -6.72 -1.62
C GLY A 213 16.75 -6.12 -1.77
N LYS A 214 17.48 -5.87 -0.69
CA LYS A 214 18.86 -5.29 -0.70
C LYS A 214 19.82 -6.06 -1.61
N GLU A 215 19.74 -7.38 -1.63
CA GLU A 215 20.60 -8.24 -2.46
C GLU A 215 20.29 -8.05 -3.97
N LEU A 216 19.03 -7.93 -4.37
CA LEU A 216 18.65 -7.65 -5.77
C LEU A 216 19.19 -6.29 -6.22
N VAL A 217 19.16 -5.29 -5.34
CA VAL A 217 19.73 -3.97 -5.63
C VAL A 217 21.25 -4.06 -5.82
N ALA A 218 21.94 -4.80 -4.95
CA ALA A 218 23.39 -4.99 -5.08
C ALA A 218 23.76 -5.71 -6.38
N ASN A 219 23.00 -6.73 -6.76
CA ASN A 219 23.18 -7.46 -8.03
C ASN A 219 22.92 -6.53 -9.23
N ALA A 220 21.86 -5.72 -9.21
CA ALA A 220 21.56 -4.76 -10.28
C ALA A 220 22.68 -3.70 -10.42
N ILE A 221 23.25 -3.23 -9.30
CA ILE A 221 24.40 -2.32 -9.30
C ILE A 221 25.61 -2.98 -10.00
N HIS A 222 25.89 -4.24 -9.70
CA HIS A 222 27.00 -4.96 -10.34
C HIS A 222 26.76 -5.13 -11.84
N LEU A 223 25.59 -5.60 -12.25
CA LEU A 223 25.24 -5.87 -13.66
C LEU A 223 25.25 -4.62 -14.54
N LEU A 224 25.02 -3.46 -13.95
CA LEU A 224 25.10 -2.16 -14.64
C LEU A 224 26.47 -1.48 -14.53
N SER A 225 27.41 -2.06 -13.80
CA SER A 225 28.73 -1.49 -13.60
C SER A 225 29.69 -1.79 -14.76
N LYS A 226 30.84 -1.13 -14.74
CA LYS A 226 31.96 -1.47 -15.63
C LYS A 226 32.56 -2.86 -15.36
N ARG A 227 32.23 -3.44 -14.20
CA ARG A 227 32.71 -4.75 -13.71
C ARG A 227 31.69 -5.87 -13.89
N LYS A 228 30.64 -5.66 -14.70
CA LYS A 228 29.52 -6.61 -14.91
C LYS A 228 29.94 -8.01 -15.37
N ASP A 229 31.07 -8.10 -16.10
CA ASP A 229 31.61 -9.35 -16.63
C ASP A 229 32.67 -9.98 -15.70
N LYS A 230 32.86 -9.41 -14.51
CA LYS A 230 33.78 -9.86 -13.46
C LYS A 230 33.01 -10.55 -12.32
N ASN A 231 33.73 -11.09 -11.37
CA ASN A 231 33.13 -11.79 -10.24
C ASN A 231 32.25 -10.87 -9.37
N PHE A 232 31.07 -11.35 -9.04
CA PHE A 232 30.21 -10.81 -7.97
C PHE A 232 30.22 -11.79 -6.81
N ILE A 233 30.84 -11.40 -5.70
CA ILE A 233 30.97 -12.22 -4.50
C ILE A 233 30.08 -11.66 -3.40
N SER A 234 29.05 -12.41 -3.01
CA SER A 234 28.14 -12.07 -1.91
C SER A 234 28.55 -12.77 -0.62
N VAL A 235 28.59 -12.03 0.48
CA VAL A 235 28.89 -12.55 1.81
C VAL A 235 27.92 -11.95 2.83
N ASN A 236 27.25 -12.80 3.60
CA ASN A 236 26.44 -12.37 4.73
C ASN A 236 27.30 -12.36 6.00
N CYS A 237 27.53 -11.16 6.55
CA CYS A 237 28.40 -10.97 7.71
C CYS A 237 27.79 -11.49 9.03
N ALA A 238 26.47 -11.62 9.11
CA ALA A 238 25.78 -12.11 10.30
C ALA A 238 25.71 -13.66 10.37
N ALA A 239 25.95 -14.35 9.26
CA ALA A 239 25.78 -15.80 9.18
C ALA A 239 26.92 -16.60 9.79
N LEU A 240 28.06 -15.98 10.07
CA LEU A 240 29.29 -16.62 10.53
C LEU A 240 29.76 -16.01 11.86
N SER A 241 30.47 -16.79 12.69
CA SER A 241 31.20 -16.23 13.82
C SER A 241 32.35 -15.35 13.34
N ASP A 242 32.77 -14.37 14.13
CA ASP A 242 33.81 -13.39 13.78
C ASP A 242 35.07 -14.03 13.20
N SER A 243 35.61 -15.08 13.85
CA SER A 243 36.81 -15.79 13.41
C SER A 243 36.60 -16.52 12.05
N LEU A 244 35.40 -17.06 11.83
CA LEU A 244 35.07 -17.70 10.58
C LEU A 244 34.85 -16.65 9.47
N LEU A 245 34.20 -15.53 9.78
CA LEU A 245 33.99 -14.42 8.85
C LEU A 245 35.34 -13.85 8.40
N GLU A 246 36.28 -13.60 9.32
CA GLU A 246 37.63 -13.14 8.97
C GLU A 246 38.36 -14.15 8.08
N SER A 247 38.34 -15.43 8.42
CA SER A 247 38.98 -16.47 7.63
C SER A 247 38.37 -16.67 6.25
N GLU A 248 37.05 -16.51 6.09
CA GLU A 248 36.36 -16.55 4.78
C GLU A 248 36.69 -15.33 3.94
N LEU A 249 36.65 -14.13 4.53
CA LEU A 249 36.83 -12.87 3.76
C LEU A 249 38.28 -12.61 3.38
N PHE A 250 39.21 -12.77 4.33
CA PHE A 250 40.63 -12.45 4.13
C PHE A 250 41.48 -13.65 3.74
N GLY A 251 40.96 -14.90 3.93
CA GLY A 251 41.72 -16.11 3.74
C GLY A 251 42.64 -16.42 4.90
N TYR A 252 43.33 -17.55 4.84
CA TYR A 252 44.26 -17.98 5.88
C TYR A 252 45.45 -18.77 5.31
N VAL A 253 46.55 -18.79 6.06
CA VAL A 253 47.70 -19.62 5.74
C VAL A 253 47.68 -20.90 6.55
N ARG A 254 48.33 -21.93 6.06
CA ARG A 254 48.49 -23.22 6.75
C ARG A 254 49.04 -23.03 8.15
N GLY A 255 48.41 -23.67 9.14
CA GLY A 255 48.83 -23.62 10.54
C GLY A 255 48.33 -22.42 11.32
N SER A 256 47.53 -21.55 10.78
CA SER A 256 46.96 -20.35 11.43
C SER A 256 46.00 -20.67 12.58
N PHE A 257 45.35 -21.82 12.53
CA PHE A 257 44.46 -22.34 13.59
C PHE A 257 44.36 -23.87 13.51
N THR A 258 43.75 -24.51 14.52
CA THR A 258 43.53 -25.96 14.56
C THR A 258 42.58 -26.36 13.41
N GLY A 259 43.11 -27.11 12.43
CA GLY A 259 42.37 -27.51 11.21
C GLY A 259 42.81 -26.79 9.93
N ALA A 260 43.65 -25.76 10.00
CA ALA A 260 44.22 -25.11 8.81
C ALA A 260 45.32 -25.97 8.17
N SER A 261 44.94 -26.98 7.41
CA SER A 261 45.85 -27.94 6.76
C SER A 261 46.49 -27.42 5.47
N THR A 262 45.84 -26.47 4.80
CA THR A 262 46.27 -25.84 3.54
C THR A 262 46.02 -24.33 3.59
N ASP A 263 46.63 -23.57 2.67
CA ASP A 263 46.31 -22.17 2.47
C ASP A 263 44.91 -22.06 1.80
N LYS A 264 44.15 -21.01 2.16
CA LYS A 264 42.87 -20.71 1.57
C LYS A 264 42.84 -19.27 1.05
N LEU A 265 42.34 -19.08 -0.17
CA LEU A 265 42.06 -17.75 -0.73
C LEU A 265 40.84 -17.13 -0.05
N GLY A 266 40.92 -15.84 0.27
CA GLY A 266 39.81 -15.07 0.82
C GLY A 266 38.81 -14.60 -0.25
N ARG A 267 37.60 -14.24 0.17
CA ARG A 267 36.56 -13.70 -0.72
C ARG A 267 37.01 -12.40 -1.39
N PHE A 268 37.84 -11.58 -0.74
CA PHE A 268 38.41 -10.39 -1.36
C PHE A 268 39.37 -10.73 -2.50
N GLU A 269 40.19 -11.75 -2.37
CA GLU A 269 41.05 -12.23 -3.46
C GLU A 269 40.22 -12.79 -4.64
N LEU A 270 39.13 -13.52 -4.32
CA LEU A 270 38.21 -14.05 -5.34
C LEU A 270 37.40 -12.96 -6.04
N ALA A 271 37.20 -11.81 -5.39
CA ALA A 271 36.49 -10.67 -5.95
C ALA A 271 37.42 -9.69 -6.68
N ASP A 272 38.72 -9.97 -6.77
CA ASP A 272 39.69 -9.07 -7.39
C ASP A 272 39.33 -8.73 -8.84
N GLY A 273 39.37 -7.45 -9.18
CA GLY A 273 38.86 -6.86 -10.42
C GLY A 273 37.33 -6.81 -10.52
N GLY A 274 36.58 -7.35 -9.54
CA GLY A 274 35.13 -7.48 -9.53
C GLY A 274 34.43 -6.64 -8.46
N THR A 275 33.35 -7.21 -7.91
CA THR A 275 32.53 -6.56 -6.88
C THR A 275 32.30 -7.53 -5.71
N ILE A 276 32.46 -7.03 -4.48
CA ILE A 276 32.06 -7.75 -3.28
C ILE A 276 30.81 -7.08 -2.67
N PHE A 277 29.83 -7.90 -2.34
CA PHE A 277 28.64 -7.49 -1.62
C PHE A 277 28.69 -8.02 -0.19
N LEU A 278 28.65 -7.10 0.78
CA LEU A 278 28.71 -7.39 2.21
C LEU A 278 27.34 -7.11 2.82
N ASP A 279 26.55 -8.17 3.02
CA ASP A 279 25.22 -8.03 3.65
C ASP A 279 25.36 -8.04 5.18
N GLU A 280 24.49 -7.29 5.85
CA GLU A 280 24.42 -7.13 7.31
C GLU A 280 25.74 -6.64 7.92
N ILE A 281 26.40 -5.65 7.28
CA ILE A 281 27.69 -5.08 7.74
C ILE A 281 27.61 -4.49 9.15
N GLY A 282 26.42 -4.09 9.62
CA GLY A 282 26.20 -3.58 10.97
C GLY A 282 26.29 -4.61 12.08
N GLU A 283 26.46 -5.91 11.76
CA GLU A 283 26.63 -7.01 12.73
C GLU A 283 28.10 -7.33 13.01
N THR A 284 29.04 -6.64 12.39
CA THR A 284 30.47 -6.97 12.43
C THR A 284 31.16 -6.46 13.69
N SER A 285 32.17 -7.21 14.16
CA SER A 285 33.02 -6.85 15.31
C SER A 285 33.97 -5.69 15.01
N GLU A 286 34.48 -5.03 16.05
CA GLU A 286 35.43 -3.92 15.92
C GLU A 286 36.73 -4.34 15.20
N ASN A 287 37.26 -5.53 15.47
CA ASN A 287 38.44 -6.06 14.78
C ASN A 287 38.24 -6.21 13.28
N PHE A 288 37.08 -6.74 12.90
CA PHE A 288 36.71 -6.83 11.49
C PHE A 288 36.59 -5.45 10.84
N GLN A 289 35.97 -4.49 11.52
CA GLN A 289 35.81 -3.12 11.03
C GLN A 289 37.17 -2.44 10.75
N VAL A 290 38.18 -2.68 11.58
CA VAL A 290 39.56 -2.18 11.36
C VAL A 290 40.16 -2.74 10.06
N LYS A 291 40.03 -4.06 9.85
CA LYS A 291 40.54 -4.69 8.62
C LYS A 291 39.80 -4.19 7.38
N MET A 292 38.47 -4.06 7.49
CA MET A 292 37.65 -3.56 6.42
C MET A 292 37.99 -2.11 6.02
N LEU A 293 38.36 -1.28 7.02
CA LEU A 293 38.80 0.08 6.76
C LEU A 293 40.07 0.11 5.90
N ARG A 294 41.04 -0.79 6.15
CA ARG A 294 42.27 -0.91 5.33
C ARG A 294 41.94 -1.28 3.88
N VAL A 295 41.05 -2.25 3.69
CA VAL A 295 40.58 -2.61 2.32
C VAL A 295 40.00 -1.41 1.59
N LEU A 296 39.16 -0.62 2.25
CA LEU A 296 38.52 0.56 1.63
C LEU A 296 39.46 1.75 1.40
N GLN A 297 40.57 1.82 2.14
CA GLN A 297 41.53 2.92 2.05
C GLN A 297 42.64 2.66 1.03
N SER A 298 43.28 1.47 1.10
CA SER A 298 44.47 1.13 0.33
C SER A 298 44.30 -0.12 -0.54
N GLY A 299 43.17 -0.84 -0.47
CA GLY A 299 42.97 -2.13 -1.13
C GLY A 299 43.79 -3.26 -0.51
N GLU A 300 44.35 -3.05 0.67
CA GLU A 300 45.27 -4.01 1.31
C GLU A 300 44.52 -5.02 2.17
N ILE A 301 44.86 -6.28 2.01
CA ILE A 301 44.40 -7.41 2.83
C ILE A 301 45.55 -8.20 3.41
N GLU A 302 45.34 -8.77 4.60
CA GLU A 302 46.25 -9.68 5.26
C GLU A 302 45.55 -10.99 5.60
N LYS A 303 46.10 -12.14 5.18
CA LYS A 303 45.56 -13.46 5.53
C LYS A 303 45.69 -13.74 7.01
N VAL A 304 44.74 -14.47 7.58
CA VAL A 304 44.81 -14.90 8.96
C VAL A 304 46.06 -15.76 9.17
N GLY A 305 46.89 -15.39 10.14
CA GLY A 305 48.18 -16.05 10.44
C GLY A 305 49.34 -15.61 9.53
N SER A 306 49.19 -14.61 8.69
CA SER A 306 50.25 -14.05 7.85
C SER A 306 50.43 -12.55 8.10
N THR A 307 51.67 -12.07 7.98
CA THR A 307 52.03 -10.65 7.97
C THR A 307 52.24 -10.09 6.56
N LYS A 308 52.05 -10.94 5.54
CA LYS A 308 52.18 -10.51 4.13
C LYS A 308 50.92 -9.78 3.70
N THR A 309 51.10 -8.58 3.23
CA THR A 309 50.06 -7.76 2.65
C THR A 309 49.84 -8.09 1.17
N HIS A 310 48.61 -8.25 0.76
CA HIS A 310 48.20 -8.41 -0.64
C HIS A 310 47.31 -7.22 -1.04
N THR A 311 47.46 -6.70 -2.24
CA THR A 311 46.62 -5.62 -2.75
C THR A 311 45.55 -6.20 -3.68
N VAL A 312 44.30 -5.76 -3.51
CA VAL A 312 43.16 -6.15 -4.32
C VAL A 312 42.44 -4.91 -4.86
N ASP A 313 41.91 -4.98 -6.07
CA ASP A 313 41.06 -3.95 -6.67
C ASP A 313 39.60 -4.42 -6.67
N VAL A 314 38.88 -4.14 -5.60
CA VAL A 314 37.51 -4.62 -5.41
C VAL A 314 36.55 -3.47 -5.19
N ARG A 315 35.45 -3.44 -5.98
CA ARG A 315 34.34 -2.54 -5.69
C ARG A 315 33.52 -3.10 -4.53
N VAL A 316 33.28 -2.29 -3.50
CA VAL A 316 32.51 -2.68 -2.32
C VAL A 316 31.08 -2.13 -2.39
N VAL A 317 30.11 -3.01 -2.24
CA VAL A 317 28.70 -2.68 -1.99
C VAL A 317 28.36 -3.30 -0.63
N ALA A 318 27.88 -2.49 0.32
CA ALA A 318 27.51 -2.94 1.65
C ALA A 318 26.00 -2.80 1.88
N ALA A 319 25.44 -3.66 2.70
CA ALA A 319 24.04 -3.56 3.09
C ALA A 319 23.84 -3.77 4.59
N THR A 320 22.80 -3.17 5.15
CA THR A 320 22.42 -3.35 6.55
C THR A 320 20.96 -2.99 6.80
N ASN A 321 20.36 -3.63 7.80
CA ASN A 321 19.05 -3.27 8.35
C ASN A 321 19.19 -2.36 9.60
N LYS A 322 20.41 -2.14 10.09
CA LYS A 322 20.68 -1.31 11.27
C LYS A 322 20.94 0.14 10.91
N ASN A 323 20.59 1.04 11.81
CA ASN A 323 20.96 2.45 11.72
C ASN A 323 22.44 2.61 12.15
N LEU A 324 23.36 2.62 11.16
CA LEU A 324 24.78 2.74 11.44
C LEU A 324 25.15 4.04 12.16
N SER A 325 24.44 5.14 11.91
CA SER A 325 24.72 6.42 12.57
C SER A 325 24.43 6.37 14.07
N GLU A 326 23.45 5.58 14.51
CA GLU A 326 23.21 5.31 15.92
C GLU A 326 24.27 4.40 16.52
N LEU A 327 24.68 3.36 15.79
CA LEU A 327 25.75 2.46 16.23
C LEU A 327 27.10 3.21 16.39
N VAL A 328 27.36 4.21 15.57
CA VAL A 328 28.53 5.09 15.71
C VAL A 328 28.44 5.90 17.02
N LYS A 329 27.28 6.49 17.32
CA LYS A 329 27.10 7.27 18.57
C LYS A 329 27.34 6.44 19.83
N VAL A 330 26.94 5.17 19.81
CA VAL A 330 27.15 4.24 20.94
C VAL A 330 28.47 3.47 20.84
N LYS A 331 29.37 3.81 19.89
CA LYS A 331 30.70 3.24 19.67
C LYS A 331 30.72 1.73 19.37
N ILE A 332 29.64 1.18 18.82
CA ILE A 332 29.58 -0.21 18.32
C ILE A 332 30.10 -0.28 16.90
N PHE A 333 29.90 0.79 16.11
CA PHE A 333 30.43 0.91 14.77
C PHE A 333 31.39 2.09 14.67
N ARG A 334 32.51 1.89 13.96
CA ARG A 334 33.52 2.94 13.82
C ARG A 334 33.07 4.05 12.90
N GLU A 335 33.31 5.28 13.31
CA GLU A 335 32.95 6.47 12.57
C GLU A 335 33.73 6.59 11.23
N ASP A 336 35.03 6.24 11.26
CA ASP A 336 35.89 6.30 10.06
C ASP A 336 35.43 5.30 8.99
N LEU A 337 35.03 4.09 9.37
CA LEU A 337 34.47 3.10 8.47
C LEU A 337 33.11 3.54 7.93
N PHE A 338 32.26 4.11 8.79
CA PHE A 338 30.94 4.60 8.37
C PHE A 338 31.05 5.61 7.22
N TYR A 339 31.91 6.61 7.33
CA TYR A 339 32.08 7.60 6.25
C TYR A 339 32.70 7.02 4.97
N ARG A 340 33.47 5.95 5.06
CA ARG A 340 34.00 5.26 3.87
C ARG A 340 32.99 4.35 3.19
N LEU A 341 32.06 3.77 3.93
CA LEU A 341 30.95 2.96 3.39
C LEU A 341 29.82 3.83 2.86
N ASN A 342 29.46 4.89 3.55
CA ASN A 342 28.31 5.74 3.27
C ASN A 342 28.65 6.90 2.34
N VAL A 343 29.32 6.60 1.21
CA VAL A 343 29.58 7.61 0.17
C VAL A 343 28.30 7.87 -0.65
N ILE A 344 27.59 6.81 -1.02
CA ILE A 344 26.26 6.87 -1.63
C ILE A 344 25.37 5.95 -0.82
N ASN A 345 24.27 6.50 -0.29
CA ASN A 345 23.26 5.70 0.41
C ASN A 345 22.06 5.44 -0.51
N ILE A 346 21.66 4.17 -0.61
CA ILE A 346 20.42 3.74 -1.27
C ILE A 346 19.51 3.16 -0.19
N GLU A 347 18.45 3.90 0.13
CA GLU A 347 17.48 3.48 1.15
C GLU A 347 16.30 2.77 0.47
N LEU A 348 16.03 1.54 0.92
CA LEU A 348 14.90 0.74 0.47
C LEU A 348 13.73 0.89 1.45
N PRO A 349 12.61 1.49 1.03
CA PRO A 349 11.45 1.62 1.89
C PRO A 349 10.86 0.24 2.21
N PRO A 350 10.30 0.04 3.41
CA PRO A 350 9.59 -1.17 3.76
C PRO A 350 8.32 -1.33 2.92
N LEU A 351 7.86 -2.59 2.74
CA LEU A 351 6.74 -2.90 1.82
C LEU A 351 5.43 -2.20 2.22
N ARG A 352 5.21 -1.95 3.51
CA ARG A 352 4.04 -1.18 4.02
C ARG A 352 3.98 0.27 3.54
N GLU A 353 5.11 0.85 3.11
CA GLU A 353 5.22 2.22 2.59
C GLU A 353 5.15 2.28 1.05
N ARG A 354 5.11 1.10 0.39
CA ARG A 354 4.99 0.94 -1.07
C ARG A 354 3.93 -0.10 -1.42
N LYS A 355 2.72 0.11 -0.92
CA LYS A 355 1.60 -0.83 -1.08
C LYS A 355 1.24 -1.10 -2.54
N GLU A 356 1.50 -0.16 -3.43
CA GLU A 356 1.30 -0.30 -4.87
C GLU A 356 2.10 -1.48 -5.45
N ASP A 357 3.24 -1.84 -4.84
CA ASP A 357 4.08 -2.94 -5.29
C ASP A 357 3.50 -4.31 -4.91
N ILE A 358 2.65 -4.40 -3.88
CA ILE A 358 2.13 -5.67 -3.35
C ILE A 358 1.43 -6.48 -4.45
N ASN A 359 0.57 -5.84 -5.24
CA ASN A 359 -0.15 -6.52 -6.32
C ASN A 359 0.80 -7.00 -7.43
N ALA A 360 1.78 -6.17 -7.79
CA ALA A 360 2.77 -6.51 -8.81
C ALA A 360 3.66 -7.67 -8.36
N LEU A 361 4.16 -7.62 -7.13
CA LEU A 361 4.97 -8.67 -6.52
C LEU A 361 4.20 -9.99 -6.38
N ALA A 362 2.95 -9.92 -5.86
CA ALA A 362 2.11 -11.10 -5.72
C ALA A 362 1.86 -11.79 -7.07
N LYS A 363 1.58 -11.02 -8.13
CA LYS A 363 1.43 -11.57 -9.49
C LYS A 363 2.72 -12.20 -10.00
N ASN A 364 3.86 -11.54 -9.79
CA ASN A 364 5.16 -12.08 -10.20
C ASN A 364 5.46 -13.41 -9.49
N PHE A 365 5.21 -13.51 -8.18
CA PHE A 365 5.40 -14.75 -7.43
C PHE A 365 4.43 -15.85 -7.84
N MET A 366 3.19 -15.53 -8.20
CA MET A 366 2.26 -16.53 -8.74
C MET A 366 2.71 -17.05 -10.11
N GLN A 367 3.17 -16.16 -10.99
CA GLN A 367 3.64 -16.54 -12.32
C GLN A 367 4.85 -17.46 -12.27
N SER A 368 5.73 -17.32 -11.27
CA SER A 368 6.87 -18.22 -11.08
C SER A 368 6.47 -19.62 -10.64
N GLU A 369 5.32 -19.76 -9.95
CA GLU A 369 4.85 -21.06 -9.42
C GLU A 369 3.74 -21.69 -10.28
N SER A 370 2.84 -20.88 -10.86
CA SER A 370 1.75 -21.35 -11.72
C SER A 370 1.15 -20.19 -12.53
N SER A 371 1.15 -20.30 -13.86
CA SER A 371 0.75 -19.23 -14.78
C SER A 371 -0.75 -18.89 -14.78
N ASP A 372 -1.62 -19.80 -14.32
CA ASP A 372 -3.07 -19.68 -14.53
C ASP A 372 -3.86 -19.26 -13.29
N LEU A 373 -3.19 -19.06 -12.14
CA LEU A 373 -3.88 -18.65 -10.91
C LEU A 373 -4.19 -17.15 -10.89
N GLN A 374 -5.35 -16.83 -10.33
CA GLN A 374 -5.79 -15.45 -10.02
C GLN A 374 -5.86 -15.25 -8.50
N ILE A 375 -5.89 -14.02 -8.04
CA ILE A 375 -6.15 -13.68 -6.63
C ILE A 375 -7.56 -13.12 -6.53
N SER A 376 -8.35 -13.61 -5.56
CA SER A 376 -9.67 -13.03 -5.28
C SER A 376 -9.52 -11.60 -4.74
N LYS A 377 -10.53 -10.75 -4.97
CA LYS A 377 -10.53 -9.36 -4.47
C LYS A 377 -10.34 -9.30 -2.95
N ALA A 378 -11.01 -10.19 -2.20
CA ALA A 378 -10.88 -10.26 -0.75
C ALA A 378 -9.46 -10.63 -0.30
N ALA A 379 -8.82 -11.61 -0.96
CA ALA A 379 -7.45 -11.99 -0.66
C ALA A 379 -6.47 -10.84 -0.98
N LEU A 380 -6.64 -10.17 -2.13
CA LEU A 380 -5.79 -9.05 -2.52
C LEU A 380 -5.91 -7.88 -1.55
N GLN A 381 -7.12 -7.58 -1.06
CA GLN A 381 -7.33 -6.55 -0.07
C GLN A 381 -6.66 -6.89 1.25
N ALA A 382 -6.78 -8.15 1.72
CA ALA A 382 -6.10 -8.61 2.92
C ALA A 382 -4.57 -8.46 2.82
N LEU A 383 -4.00 -8.77 1.65
CA LEU A 383 -2.58 -8.56 1.38
C LEU A 383 -2.18 -7.08 1.44
N ASN A 384 -3.02 -6.16 0.93
CA ASN A 384 -2.75 -4.72 0.95
C ASN A 384 -2.87 -4.08 2.35
N ASP A 385 -3.71 -4.65 3.21
CA ASP A 385 -3.94 -4.11 4.56
C ASP A 385 -2.93 -4.62 5.59
N TYR A 386 -2.23 -5.71 5.29
CA TYR A 386 -1.25 -6.29 6.20
C TYR A 386 0.05 -5.49 6.26
N SER A 387 0.72 -5.50 7.41
CA SER A 387 1.88 -4.63 7.70
C SER A 387 3.23 -5.14 7.17
N TRP A 388 3.32 -6.41 6.75
CA TRP A 388 4.51 -7.02 6.14
C TRP A 388 5.82 -6.79 6.91
N LYS A 389 5.90 -7.24 8.16
CA LYS A 389 7.11 -7.08 8.98
C LYS A 389 8.35 -7.75 8.36
N GLY A 390 8.17 -8.86 7.64
CA GLY A 390 9.21 -9.54 6.86
C GLY A 390 9.29 -9.08 5.40
N ASN A 391 8.59 -7.99 5.05
CA ASN A 391 8.65 -7.33 3.74
C ASN A 391 8.38 -8.28 2.56
N VAL A 392 9.15 -8.17 1.48
CA VAL A 392 8.97 -8.95 0.24
C VAL A 392 9.19 -10.44 0.47
N ARG A 393 10.12 -10.82 1.36
CA ARG A 393 10.40 -12.23 1.69
C ARG A 393 9.21 -12.91 2.38
N GLU A 394 8.51 -12.19 3.25
CA GLU A 394 7.28 -12.68 3.89
C GLU A 394 6.15 -12.80 2.86
N LEU A 395 5.93 -11.79 2.03
CA LEU A 395 4.94 -11.81 0.96
C LEU A 395 5.17 -12.99 0.01
N GLU A 396 6.41 -13.22 -0.42
CA GLU A 396 6.79 -14.35 -1.29
C GLU A 396 6.38 -15.69 -0.65
N SER A 397 6.73 -15.88 0.62
CA SER A 397 6.41 -17.11 1.36
C SER A 397 4.90 -17.33 1.49
N VAL A 398 4.15 -16.28 1.72
CA VAL A 398 2.68 -16.31 1.84
C VAL A 398 2.04 -16.67 0.50
N ILE A 399 2.48 -16.05 -0.58
CA ILE A 399 1.93 -16.32 -1.92
C ILE A 399 2.27 -17.75 -2.37
N LYS A 400 3.52 -18.22 -2.18
CA LYS A 400 3.91 -19.63 -2.48
C LYS A 400 3.02 -20.62 -1.73
N ARG A 401 2.79 -20.39 -0.44
CA ARG A 401 1.88 -21.22 0.36
C ARG A 401 0.46 -21.21 -0.21
N ALA A 402 -0.08 -20.03 -0.53
CA ALA A 402 -1.43 -19.88 -1.06
C ALA A 402 -1.60 -20.58 -2.42
N VAL A 403 -0.57 -20.51 -3.29
CA VAL A 403 -0.52 -21.23 -4.57
C VAL A 403 -0.60 -22.74 -4.35
N ILE A 404 0.17 -23.29 -3.38
CA ILE A 404 0.14 -24.72 -3.07
C ILE A 404 -1.26 -25.16 -2.63
N PHE A 405 -1.94 -24.39 -1.76
CA PHE A 405 -3.29 -24.74 -1.30
C PHE A 405 -4.31 -24.65 -2.45
N ALA A 406 -4.32 -23.58 -3.23
CA ALA A 406 -5.21 -23.42 -4.36
C ALA A 406 -5.03 -24.55 -5.39
N THR A 407 -3.78 -24.91 -5.71
CA THR A 407 -3.45 -25.98 -6.66
C THR A 407 -3.85 -27.36 -6.13
N SER A 408 -3.61 -27.66 -4.84
CA SER A 408 -3.99 -28.93 -4.22
C SER A 408 -5.49 -29.17 -4.27
N GLU A 409 -6.29 -28.13 -4.18
CA GLU A 409 -7.74 -28.17 -4.30
C GLU A 409 -8.24 -28.00 -5.74
N LYS A 410 -7.34 -28.02 -6.74
CA LYS A 410 -7.64 -27.85 -8.18
C LYS A 410 -8.45 -26.56 -8.47
N ARG A 411 -8.17 -25.49 -7.73
CA ARG A 411 -8.75 -24.17 -7.97
C ARG A 411 -7.85 -23.35 -8.87
N ASN A 412 -8.44 -22.45 -9.64
CA ASN A 412 -7.74 -21.47 -10.46
C ASN A 412 -7.59 -20.11 -9.79
N MET A 413 -7.94 -20.01 -8.49
CA MET A 413 -7.98 -18.75 -7.75
C MET A 413 -7.52 -18.95 -6.31
N ILE A 414 -6.62 -18.06 -5.84
CA ILE A 414 -6.25 -17.93 -4.43
C ILE A 414 -7.40 -17.21 -3.70
N GLN A 415 -7.87 -17.82 -2.64
CA GLN A 415 -8.94 -17.33 -1.79
C GLN A 415 -8.40 -16.76 -0.47
N LEU A 416 -9.23 -16.02 0.25
CA LEU A 416 -8.89 -15.49 1.57
C LEU A 416 -8.50 -16.61 2.57
N THR A 417 -9.11 -17.79 2.44
CA THR A 417 -8.86 -18.96 3.27
C THR A 417 -7.48 -19.59 3.08
N ASP A 418 -6.80 -19.29 1.96
CA ASP A 418 -5.46 -19.79 1.67
C ASP A 418 -4.37 -18.96 2.36
N LEU A 419 -4.74 -17.76 2.81
CA LEU A 419 -3.84 -16.87 3.51
C LEU A 419 -3.71 -17.23 4.99
N PRO A 420 -2.56 -16.94 5.63
CA PRO A 420 -2.39 -17.08 7.07
C PRO A 420 -3.45 -16.31 7.87
N LYS A 421 -3.85 -16.87 9.02
CA LYS A 421 -4.87 -16.25 9.89
C LYS A 421 -4.47 -14.83 10.32
N GLU A 422 -3.19 -14.60 10.54
CA GLU A 422 -2.63 -13.32 10.96
C GLU A 422 -2.90 -12.22 9.92
N ILE A 423 -2.87 -12.56 8.64
CA ILE A 423 -3.18 -11.64 7.53
C ILE A 423 -4.68 -11.38 7.48
N VAL A 424 -5.48 -12.43 7.63
CA VAL A 424 -6.94 -12.33 7.57
C VAL A 424 -7.51 -11.54 8.76
N THR A 425 -6.96 -11.75 9.97
CA THR A 425 -7.43 -11.06 11.19
C THR A 425 -6.88 -9.65 11.35
N GLY A 426 -5.79 -9.32 10.68
CA GLY A 426 -5.15 -7.99 10.70
C GLY A 426 -5.74 -7.00 9.70
N THR A 427 -6.71 -7.40 8.87
CA THR A 427 -7.39 -6.49 7.94
C THR A 427 -8.31 -5.54 8.67
N SER A 428 -8.37 -4.29 8.22
CA SER A 428 -9.35 -3.29 8.71
C SER A 428 -10.81 -3.71 8.44
N TYR A 429 -11.01 -4.67 7.52
CA TYR A 429 -12.32 -5.26 7.21
C TYR A 429 -12.34 -6.70 7.67
N SER A 430 -13.30 -7.01 8.54
CA SER A 430 -13.62 -8.40 8.87
C SER A 430 -14.23 -9.10 7.65
N PHE A 431 -14.21 -10.44 7.62
CA PHE A 431 -14.90 -11.19 6.56
C PHE A 431 -16.38 -10.78 6.46
N GLU A 432 -16.99 -10.46 7.59
CA GLU A 432 -18.36 -9.97 7.67
C GLU A 432 -18.55 -8.63 6.98
N ASP A 433 -17.59 -7.71 7.16
CA ASP A 433 -17.63 -6.40 6.51
C ASP A 433 -17.53 -6.56 4.99
N LEU A 434 -16.68 -7.46 4.50
CA LEU A 434 -16.60 -7.80 3.07
C LEU A 434 -17.89 -8.42 2.54
N VAL A 435 -18.52 -9.32 3.31
CA VAL A 435 -19.83 -9.90 2.95
C VAL A 435 -20.89 -8.82 2.89
N LEU A 436 -20.94 -7.94 3.89
CA LEU A 436 -21.94 -6.87 3.97
C LEU A 436 -21.75 -5.86 2.82
N GLU A 437 -20.52 -5.43 2.56
CA GLU A 437 -20.20 -4.50 1.49
C GLU A 437 -20.56 -5.05 0.10
N SER A 438 -20.22 -6.32 -0.16
CA SER A 438 -20.57 -6.99 -1.41
C SER A 438 -22.10 -7.13 -1.57
N LEU A 439 -22.84 -7.45 -0.49
CA LEU A 439 -24.31 -7.53 -0.52
C LEU A 439 -24.96 -6.16 -0.72
N ARG A 440 -24.41 -5.09 -0.13
CA ARG A 440 -24.84 -3.70 -0.35
C ARG A 440 -24.67 -3.29 -1.81
N GLY A 441 -23.50 -3.53 -2.40
CA GLY A 441 -23.22 -3.27 -3.81
C GLY A 441 -24.20 -3.96 -4.76
N LYS A 442 -24.75 -5.13 -4.36
CA LYS A 442 -25.76 -5.90 -5.10
C LYS A 442 -27.19 -5.61 -4.66
N LYS A 443 -27.41 -4.58 -3.82
CA LYS A 443 -28.72 -4.13 -3.32
C LYS A 443 -29.57 -5.26 -2.74
N PHE A 444 -28.92 -6.24 -2.09
CA PHE A 444 -29.56 -7.43 -1.48
C PHE A 444 -30.51 -8.18 -2.43
N SER A 445 -30.23 -8.18 -3.72
CA SER A 445 -31.02 -8.88 -4.75
C SER A 445 -31.16 -10.37 -4.45
N HIS A 446 -32.04 -11.07 -5.16
CA HIS A 446 -32.27 -12.52 -4.97
C HIS A 446 -31.00 -13.33 -5.24
N SER A 447 -30.18 -12.93 -6.24
CA SER A 447 -28.92 -13.56 -6.60
C SER A 447 -27.72 -13.11 -5.75
N SER A 448 -27.87 -12.06 -4.93
CA SER A 448 -26.76 -11.40 -4.21
C SER A 448 -25.89 -12.36 -3.39
N ILE A 449 -26.47 -13.35 -2.71
CA ILE A 449 -25.72 -14.35 -1.93
C ILE A 449 -24.83 -15.21 -2.84
N VAL A 450 -25.35 -15.62 -4.00
CA VAL A 450 -24.60 -16.44 -4.96
C VAL A 450 -23.49 -15.64 -5.61
N GLU A 451 -23.79 -14.40 -5.98
CA GLU A 451 -22.83 -13.50 -6.60
C GLU A 451 -21.73 -13.06 -5.62
N THR A 452 -22.11 -12.77 -4.35
CA THR A 452 -21.15 -12.50 -3.27
C THR A 452 -20.26 -13.70 -3.00
N ALA A 453 -20.81 -14.91 -2.99
CA ALA A 453 -20.02 -16.13 -2.82
C ALA A 453 -18.97 -16.30 -3.93
N LYS A 454 -19.31 -15.99 -5.19
CA LYS A 454 -18.39 -16.02 -6.31
C LYS A 454 -17.34 -14.90 -6.22
N GLU A 455 -17.77 -13.69 -5.88
CA GLU A 455 -16.89 -12.51 -5.76
C GLU A 455 -15.83 -12.67 -4.67
N LEU A 456 -16.22 -13.25 -3.53
CA LEU A 456 -15.32 -13.48 -2.40
C LEU A 456 -14.48 -14.76 -2.55
N GLY A 457 -14.33 -15.28 -3.77
CA GLY A 457 -13.44 -16.40 -4.08
C GLY A 457 -14.13 -17.75 -4.10
N ASN A 458 -15.38 -17.82 -4.58
CA ASN A 458 -16.20 -19.04 -4.63
C ASN A 458 -16.43 -19.71 -3.27
N VAL A 459 -16.51 -18.92 -2.21
CA VAL A 459 -16.86 -19.44 -0.87
C VAL A 459 -18.24 -20.10 -0.88
N ASN A 460 -18.46 -20.99 0.08
CA ASN A 460 -19.75 -21.67 0.20
C ASN A 460 -20.90 -20.67 0.44
N ARG A 461 -21.98 -20.76 -0.38
CA ARG A 461 -23.19 -19.93 -0.22
C ARG A 461 -23.78 -19.98 1.18
N THR A 462 -23.72 -21.13 1.84
CA THR A 462 -24.15 -21.30 3.23
C THR A 462 -23.33 -20.40 4.15
N MET A 463 -22.01 -20.28 3.93
CA MET A 463 -21.14 -19.40 4.71
C MET A 463 -21.55 -17.93 4.59
N ILE A 464 -21.87 -17.46 3.39
CA ILE A 464 -22.36 -16.08 3.16
C ILE A 464 -23.72 -15.88 3.87
N SER A 465 -24.64 -16.82 3.70
CA SER A 465 -25.97 -16.76 4.32
C SER A 465 -25.91 -16.76 5.86
N GLU A 466 -25.04 -17.59 6.47
CA GLU A 466 -24.90 -17.65 7.93
C GLU A 466 -24.17 -16.43 8.49
N ASN A 467 -23.22 -15.85 7.77
CA ASN A 467 -22.60 -14.58 8.15
C ASN A 467 -23.61 -13.42 8.06
N LEU A 468 -24.42 -13.36 6.99
CA LEU A 468 -25.51 -12.37 6.91
C LEU A 468 -26.50 -12.53 8.07
N ARG A 469 -26.90 -13.79 8.41
CA ARG A 469 -27.75 -14.05 9.56
C ARG A 469 -27.11 -13.56 10.86
N GLY A 470 -25.84 -13.85 11.07
CA GLY A 470 -25.09 -13.38 12.23
C GLY A 470 -25.04 -11.85 12.33
N LEU A 471 -24.81 -11.16 11.21
CA LEU A 471 -24.84 -9.70 11.14
C LEU A 471 -26.22 -9.13 11.46
N VAL A 472 -27.29 -9.75 10.95
CA VAL A 472 -28.67 -9.34 11.29
C VAL A 472 -28.93 -9.48 12.79
N LEU A 473 -28.56 -10.61 13.40
CA LEU A 473 -28.73 -10.84 14.86
C LEU A 473 -27.93 -9.78 15.65
N LYS A 474 -26.68 -9.55 15.31
CA LYS A 474 -25.82 -8.54 15.92
C LYS A 474 -26.46 -7.16 15.85
N THR A 475 -26.84 -6.73 14.64
CA THR A 475 -27.40 -5.39 14.42
C THR A 475 -28.73 -5.19 15.13
N LEU A 476 -29.59 -6.23 15.21
CA LEU A 476 -30.84 -6.18 15.97
C LEU A 476 -30.58 -5.92 17.46
N VAL A 477 -29.64 -6.64 18.06
CA VAL A 477 -29.29 -6.45 19.48
C VAL A 477 -28.67 -5.06 19.70
N GLU A 478 -27.72 -4.63 18.85
CA GLU A 478 -27.07 -3.32 18.92
C GLU A 478 -28.06 -2.15 18.68
N SER A 479 -29.15 -2.39 17.95
CA SER A 479 -30.23 -1.42 17.73
C SER A 479 -31.38 -1.56 18.77
N GLU A 480 -31.15 -2.23 19.89
CA GLU A 480 -32.14 -2.45 20.94
C GLU A 480 -33.48 -3.02 20.38
N PHE A 481 -33.39 -3.93 19.40
CA PHE A 481 -34.49 -4.53 18.65
C PHE A 481 -35.37 -3.56 17.86
N ASN A 482 -34.86 -2.34 17.57
CA ASN A 482 -35.51 -1.42 16.65
C ASN A 482 -35.24 -1.89 15.20
N ILE A 483 -36.29 -2.49 14.59
CA ILE A 483 -36.19 -3.09 13.25
C ILE A 483 -35.84 -2.06 12.18
N GLU A 484 -36.40 -0.84 12.23
CA GLU A 484 -36.13 0.21 11.24
C GLU A 484 -34.67 0.66 11.31
N GLN A 485 -34.14 0.85 12.50
CA GLN A 485 -32.75 1.20 12.71
C GLN A 485 -31.82 0.07 12.25
N ALA A 486 -32.18 -1.19 12.51
CA ALA A 486 -31.43 -2.35 12.04
C ALA A 486 -31.41 -2.44 10.50
N ILE A 487 -32.55 -2.16 9.83
CA ILE A 487 -32.62 -2.11 8.36
C ILE A 487 -31.68 -1.06 7.81
N ASN A 488 -31.70 0.17 8.32
CA ASN A 488 -30.85 1.27 7.86
C ASN A 488 -29.37 0.95 8.08
N ASN A 489 -29.01 0.36 9.22
CA ASN A 489 -27.64 -0.03 9.52
C ASN A 489 -27.12 -1.15 8.58
N ILE A 490 -27.97 -2.11 8.21
CA ILE A 490 -27.60 -3.21 7.31
C ILE A 490 -27.58 -2.75 5.87
N SER A 491 -28.61 -2.02 5.40
CA SER A 491 -28.71 -1.57 4.01
C SER A 491 -27.64 -0.50 3.66
N GLY A 492 -27.35 0.39 4.62
CA GLY A 492 -26.44 1.52 4.42
C GLY A 492 -26.93 2.53 3.38
N THR A 493 -28.23 2.54 3.06
CA THR A 493 -28.82 3.41 2.02
C THR A 493 -30.24 3.80 2.41
N GLU A 494 -30.71 4.93 1.86
CA GLU A 494 -32.12 5.38 1.96
C GLU A 494 -33.00 4.84 0.81
N ASP A 495 -32.44 4.00 -0.08
CA ASP A 495 -33.17 3.39 -1.20
C ASP A 495 -34.28 2.46 -0.67
N GLY A 496 -35.54 2.84 -0.91
CA GLY A 496 -36.72 2.12 -0.41
C GLY A 496 -36.77 0.66 -0.86
N ASP A 497 -36.41 0.35 -2.11
CA ASP A 497 -36.41 -1.01 -2.64
C ASP A 497 -35.36 -1.90 -1.94
N THR A 498 -34.18 -1.36 -1.67
CA THR A 498 -33.12 -2.06 -0.95
C THR A 498 -33.52 -2.29 0.51
N ASN A 499 -34.10 -1.28 1.16
CA ASN A 499 -34.60 -1.38 2.54
C ASN A 499 -35.71 -2.43 2.66
N GLU A 500 -36.63 -2.52 1.69
CA GLU A 500 -37.70 -3.53 1.70
C GLU A 500 -37.14 -4.96 1.55
N ARG A 501 -36.13 -5.16 0.71
CA ARG A 501 -35.44 -6.45 0.58
C ARG A 501 -34.71 -6.84 1.86
N VAL A 502 -34.06 -5.91 2.53
CA VAL A 502 -33.41 -6.14 3.85
C VAL A 502 -34.48 -6.45 4.89
N ARG A 503 -35.57 -5.69 4.94
CA ARG A 503 -36.73 -5.93 5.82
C ARG A 503 -37.26 -7.37 5.68
N SER A 504 -37.51 -7.78 4.44
CA SER A 504 -37.98 -9.14 4.14
C SER A 504 -37.04 -10.23 4.65
N LYS A 505 -35.72 -10.03 4.51
CA LYS A 505 -34.71 -10.98 5.04
C LYS A 505 -34.69 -11.01 6.57
N ILE A 506 -34.74 -9.87 7.25
CA ILE A 506 -34.81 -9.77 8.71
C ILE A 506 -36.06 -10.48 9.23
N GLN A 507 -37.24 -10.17 8.65
CA GLN A 507 -38.50 -10.79 9.01
C GLN A 507 -38.50 -12.31 8.81
N THR A 508 -37.92 -12.79 7.70
CA THR A 508 -37.75 -14.22 7.44
C THR A 508 -36.88 -14.88 8.49
N PHE A 509 -35.80 -14.27 8.93
CA PHE A 509 -34.94 -14.82 9.97
C PHE A 509 -35.62 -14.85 11.33
N LEU A 510 -36.33 -13.78 11.72
CA LEU A 510 -37.10 -13.74 12.98
C LEU A 510 -38.24 -14.73 12.97
N SER A 511 -39.03 -14.83 11.91
CA SER A 511 -40.13 -15.81 11.78
C SER A 511 -39.63 -17.24 11.86
N ASN A 512 -38.42 -17.54 11.35
CA ASN A 512 -37.84 -18.87 11.51
C ASN A 512 -37.50 -19.17 12.98
N ILE A 513 -36.96 -18.21 13.73
CA ILE A 513 -36.64 -18.34 15.15
C ILE A 513 -37.96 -18.51 15.94
N GLU A 514 -38.98 -17.69 15.69
CA GLU A 514 -40.29 -17.77 16.33
C GLU A 514 -40.97 -19.12 16.07
N ASN A 515 -40.99 -19.60 14.83
CA ASN A 515 -41.54 -20.90 14.48
C ASN A 515 -40.80 -22.06 15.17
N ASP A 516 -39.49 -21.92 15.35
CA ASP A 516 -38.71 -22.92 16.07
C ASP A 516 -39.00 -22.91 17.57
N LEU A 517 -39.19 -21.72 18.15
CA LEU A 517 -39.60 -21.55 19.54
C LEU A 517 -40.99 -22.14 19.79
N ARG A 518 -41.98 -21.90 18.89
CA ARG A 518 -43.33 -22.45 18.98
C ARG A 518 -43.36 -23.98 18.90
N LYS A 519 -42.43 -24.63 18.22
CA LYS A 519 -42.29 -26.08 18.15
C LYS A 519 -41.68 -26.69 19.42
N THR A 520 -41.05 -25.87 20.24
CA THR A 520 -40.43 -26.30 21.48
C THR A 520 -41.45 -26.20 22.61
N ALA A 521 -41.89 -27.32 23.14
CA ALA A 521 -42.93 -27.38 24.19
C ALA A 521 -42.48 -26.80 25.54
N GLU A 522 -41.22 -26.43 25.69
CA GLU A 522 -40.61 -25.95 26.93
C GLU A 522 -40.28 -24.48 26.90
N LYS A 523 -40.54 -23.77 28.01
CA LYS A 523 -40.21 -22.35 28.20
C LYS A 523 -38.84 -22.11 28.86
N ASN A 524 -38.09 -23.18 29.16
CA ASN A 524 -36.81 -23.06 29.85
C ASN A 524 -35.71 -22.70 28.84
N PHE A 525 -35.13 -21.50 29.00
CA PHE A 525 -34.07 -20.96 28.11
C PHE A 525 -32.89 -21.93 27.92
N TYR A 526 -32.44 -22.63 28.96
CA TYR A 526 -31.30 -23.53 28.85
C TYR A 526 -31.59 -24.76 27.96
N ILE A 527 -32.79 -25.28 27.95
CA ILE A 527 -33.19 -26.40 27.10
C ILE A 527 -33.35 -25.93 25.67
N ILE A 528 -34.00 -24.77 25.49
CA ILE A 528 -34.13 -24.11 24.19
C ILE A 528 -32.73 -23.83 23.56
N LYS A 529 -31.81 -23.27 24.34
CA LYS A 529 -30.42 -22.98 23.88
C LYS A 529 -29.71 -24.25 23.39
N LYS A 530 -29.87 -25.39 24.08
CA LYS A 530 -29.26 -26.66 23.68
C LYS A 530 -29.84 -27.19 22.35
N GLN A 531 -31.12 -27.03 22.09
CA GLN A 531 -31.78 -27.41 20.83
C GLN A 531 -31.35 -26.47 19.69
N PHE A 532 -31.30 -25.16 19.95
CA PHE A 532 -30.89 -24.15 18.97
C PHE A 532 -29.42 -24.28 18.61
N SER A 533 -28.52 -24.61 19.53
CA SER A 533 -27.10 -24.83 19.22
C SER A 533 -26.87 -25.95 18.19
N SER A 534 -27.73 -26.98 18.19
CA SER A 534 -27.70 -28.05 17.19
C SER A 534 -28.21 -27.58 15.82
N LYS A 535 -29.26 -26.76 15.78
CA LYS A 535 -29.90 -26.29 14.55
C LYS A 535 -29.09 -25.17 13.87
N TYR A 536 -28.53 -24.26 14.65
CA TYR A 536 -27.71 -23.13 14.16
C TYR A 536 -26.20 -23.41 14.22
N LYS A 537 -25.80 -24.69 14.11
CA LYS A 537 -24.39 -25.12 14.16
C LYS A 537 -23.48 -24.47 13.11
N ASN A 538 -24.05 -24.03 12.00
CA ASN A 538 -23.31 -23.38 10.93
C ASN A 538 -23.16 -21.86 11.14
N LEU A 539 -23.87 -21.28 12.13
CA LEU A 539 -23.69 -19.87 12.49
C LEU A 539 -22.32 -19.69 13.12
N PRO A 540 -21.51 -18.72 12.70
CA PRO A 540 -20.19 -18.45 13.28
C PRO A 540 -20.29 -18.25 14.81
N VAL A 541 -19.35 -18.84 15.55
CA VAL A 541 -19.37 -18.89 17.04
C VAL A 541 -19.51 -17.51 17.67
N LYS A 542 -18.92 -16.50 17.08
CA LYS A 542 -18.97 -15.11 17.56
C LYS A 542 -20.38 -14.50 17.56
N PHE A 543 -21.31 -15.05 16.81
CA PHE A 543 -22.70 -14.58 16.76
C PHE A 543 -23.64 -15.36 17.70
N HIS A 544 -23.14 -16.39 18.38
CA HIS A 544 -23.99 -17.21 19.27
C HIS A 544 -24.54 -16.41 20.46
N SER A 545 -23.77 -15.45 21.00
CA SER A 545 -24.26 -14.57 22.08
C SER A 545 -25.44 -13.71 21.62
N TYR A 546 -25.38 -13.18 20.41
CA TYR A 546 -26.50 -12.39 19.84
C TYR A 546 -27.73 -13.26 19.56
N LEU A 547 -27.54 -14.50 19.11
CA LEU A 547 -28.64 -15.45 18.96
C LEU A 547 -29.31 -15.71 20.31
N ASP A 548 -28.54 -15.90 21.38
CA ASP A 548 -29.07 -16.10 22.74
C ASP A 548 -29.93 -14.90 23.21
N GLU A 549 -29.51 -13.68 22.90
CA GLU A 549 -30.25 -12.46 23.25
C GLU A 549 -31.53 -12.30 22.44
N VAL A 550 -31.51 -12.60 21.14
CA VAL A 550 -32.70 -12.59 20.29
C VAL A 550 -33.71 -13.67 20.76
N ILE A 551 -33.24 -14.85 21.13
CA ILE A 551 -34.11 -15.90 21.69
C ILE A 551 -34.77 -15.44 23.00
N LYS A 552 -34.02 -14.79 23.90
CA LYS A 552 -34.58 -14.25 25.15
C LYS A 552 -35.64 -13.19 24.88
N TRP A 553 -35.36 -12.29 23.93
CA TRP A 553 -36.29 -11.25 23.55
C TRP A 553 -37.60 -11.82 22.96
N GLU A 554 -37.53 -12.83 22.07
CA GLU A 554 -38.72 -13.49 21.52
C GLU A 554 -39.51 -14.30 22.55
N ILE A 555 -38.88 -14.87 23.60
CA ILE A 555 -39.57 -15.56 24.70
C ILE A 555 -40.34 -14.57 25.60
N GLN A 556 -39.83 -13.33 25.72
CA GLN A 556 -40.46 -12.27 26.54
C GLN A 556 -41.61 -11.57 25.83
N ARG A 557 -41.62 -11.63 24.51
CA ARG A 557 -42.66 -11.08 23.65
C ARG A 557 -43.84 -12.02 23.53
#